data_9e6915e51a232ae628a2f7d061bb6890
#
_entry.id   9e6915e51a232ae628a2f7d061bb6890
#
_cell.length_a   1.000
_cell.length_b   1.000
_cell.length_c   1.000
_cell.angle_alpha   90.00
_cell.angle_beta   90.00
_cell.angle_gamma   90.00
#
_symmetry.space_group_name_H-M   'P 1'
#
loop_
_entity.id
_entity.type
_entity.pdbx_description
1 polymer ?
#
loop_
_entity_poly.entity_id
_entity_poly.type
_entity_poly.pdbx_seq_one_letter_code
_entity_poly.pdbx_strand_id
1 'polypeptide(L)'
;MSLINSTAIPSGATGYEIDQSLRFNGGANSSASPYLSLTPASAGNRKTWTLSCWIKRGSLGSYQTIFAQKDSSSENGEIYFDASDVLYWHLGGGSNYRWYTTPKYRDPSAWLHLVFSLDTSTAGGRAVTDMQRIYVNGEIVTDKGSTANPVANYEGNINKAEQHEIGSRDGTHNFLTGHMAEMHFIDGTALTPTSFGETGDYGEWKPIAYSGSYGTNGFYLPFKQDYTVEGFSTVTYKGNGGTQYIGGTGFSPNLVWAKYRNASGNHSLFDTIRGATKRLYSNATDAENTHTGTLKSFDSD
;
A
#
# COMPACT_ATOMS: atom_id res chain seq x y z
N MET A 1 8.74 -13.68 18.54
CA MET A 1 8.93 -15.01 17.92
C MET A 1 7.96 -15.07 16.74
N SER A 2 8.44 -14.85 15.52
CA SER A 2 7.62 -15.00 14.31
C SER A 2 7.54 -16.50 14.00
N LEU A 3 6.37 -17.09 14.17
CA LEU A 3 6.14 -18.52 14.00
C LEU A 3 5.54 -18.91 12.65
N ILE A 4 5.47 -17.99 11.69
CA ILE A 4 5.08 -18.32 10.32
C ILE A 4 6.20 -17.85 9.43
N ASN A 5 7.10 -18.76 9.16
CA ASN A 5 8.01 -18.65 8.04
C ASN A 5 7.16 -18.71 6.77
N SER A 6 7.27 -17.75 5.87
CA SER A 6 6.60 -17.72 4.57
C SER A 6 6.89 -18.96 3.70
N THR A 7 7.81 -19.79 4.10
CA THR A 7 8.11 -21.09 3.47
C THR A 7 7.13 -22.21 3.82
N ALA A 8 6.13 -21.96 4.68
CA ALA A 8 5.07 -22.94 4.96
C ALA A 8 3.87 -22.85 3.99
N ILE A 9 3.83 -21.85 3.13
CA ILE A 9 2.94 -21.85 1.97
C ILE A 9 3.66 -22.69 0.92
N PRO A 10 3.00 -23.71 0.29
CA PRO A 10 3.61 -24.45 -0.79
C PRO A 10 4.11 -23.45 -1.84
N SER A 11 5.42 -23.27 -1.90
CA SER A 11 6.05 -22.33 -2.81
C SER A 11 6.04 -22.90 -4.23
N GLY A 12 4.91 -22.76 -4.88
CA GLY A 12 4.79 -22.83 -6.32
C GLY A 12 4.32 -21.50 -6.89
N ALA A 13 4.11 -20.54 -6.01
CA ALA A 13 3.55 -19.23 -6.36
C ALA A 13 4.63 -18.31 -6.92
N THR A 14 4.89 -18.42 -8.21
CA THR A 14 5.39 -17.30 -9.03
C THR A 14 4.28 -16.25 -9.19
N GLY A 15 3.60 -15.87 -8.10
CA GLY A 15 2.48 -14.97 -8.08
C GLY A 15 2.86 -13.61 -7.52
N TYR A 16 2.02 -12.62 -7.82
CA TYR A 16 2.12 -11.30 -7.23
C TYR A 16 1.91 -11.38 -5.71
N GLU A 17 2.82 -10.81 -4.93
CA GLU A 17 2.77 -10.79 -3.46
C GLU A 17 2.71 -9.36 -2.93
N ILE A 18 1.95 -9.16 -1.86
CA ILE A 18 1.90 -7.90 -1.12
C ILE A 18 2.87 -7.99 0.05
N ASP A 19 4.04 -7.36 -0.10
CA ASP A 19 5.12 -7.43 0.89
C ASP A 19 4.91 -6.53 2.11
N GLN A 20 4.19 -5.43 1.93
CA GLN A 20 4.10 -4.36 2.92
C GLN A 20 2.70 -3.76 3.01
N SER A 21 2.43 -3.12 4.14
CA SER A 21 1.19 -2.40 4.38
C SER A 21 1.44 -1.16 5.24
N LEU A 22 0.63 -0.12 5.07
CA LEU A 22 0.63 1.04 5.94
C LEU A 22 -0.27 0.79 7.15
N ARG A 23 0.27 1.04 8.34
CA ARG A 23 -0.50 1.00 9.59
C ARG A 23 -1.14 2.34 9.88
N PHE A 24 -2.44 2.34 10.06
CA PHE A 24 -3.22 3.45 10.62
C PHE A 24 -3.45 3.21 12.11
N ASN A 25 -3.20 4.22 12.92
CA ASN A 25 -3.38 4.16 14.37
C ASN A 25 -4.39 5.22 14.80
N GLY A 26 -5.63 5.03 14.39
CA GLY A 26 -6.73 5.96 14.57
C GLY A 26 -7.24 6.11 15.99
N GLY A 27 -6.53 5.62 17.03
CA GLY A 27 -6.91 5.67 18.47
C GLY A 27 -7.93 6.75 18.79
N ALA A 28 -8.44 6.95 19.86
CA ALA A 28 -9.50 7.80 20.39
C ALA A 28 -9.90 9.13 19.64
N ASN A 29 -10.04 9.15 18.30
CA ASN A 29 -10.51 10.32 17.53
C ASN A 29 -9.81 11.63 17.90
N SER A 30 -8.48 11.63 17.98
CA SER A 30 -7.71 12.84 18.22
C SER A 30 -7.23 13.44 16.90
N SER A 31 -7.16 14.76 16.80
CA SER A 31 -6.58 15.47 15.65
C SER A 31 -5.11 15.13 15.36
N ALA A 32 -4.49 14.30 16.20
CA ALA A 32 -3.14 13.76 16.04
C ALA A 32 -3.13 12.35 15.39
N SER A 33 -4.30 11.77 15.05
CA SER A 33 -4.36 10.45 14.41
C SER A 33 -3.90 10.55 12.96
N PRO A 34 -3.06 9.60 12.48
CA PRO A 34 -2.50 9.67 11.12
C PRO A 34 -3.56 9.33 10.06
N TYR A 35 -3.53 10.09 8.98
CA TYR A 35 -4.30 9.87 7.75
C TYR A 35 -3.48 10.37 6.54
N LEU A 36 -3.90 9.99 5.34
CA LEU A 36 -3.35 10.55 4.11
C LEU A 36 -4.38 11.47 3.45
N SER A 37 -3.92 12.48 2.74
CA SER A 37 -4.80 13.38 1.99
C SER A 37 -4.24 13.69 0.61
N LEU A 38 -5.15 13.93 -0.33
CA LEU A 38 -4.84 14.40 -1.66
C LEU A 38 -5.93 15.36 -2.15
N THR A 39 -5.56 16.30 -2.99
CA THR A 39 -6.51 17.20 -3.66
C THR A 39 -6.23 17.16 -5.16
N PRO A 40 -7.14 16.59 -5.97
CA PRO A 40 -7.00 16.62 -7.42
C PRO A 40 -7.01 18.05 -7.97
N ALA A 41 -6.21 18.33 -8.99
CA ALA A 41 -6.15 19.65 -9.63
C ALA A 41 -7.44 20.03 -10.37
N SER A 42 -8.20 19.02 -10.82
CA SER A 42 -9.50 19.17 -11.47
C SER A 42 -10.40 17.99 -11.12
N ALA A 43 -11.70 18.15 -11.24
CA ALA A 43 -12.63 17.03 -11.08
C ALA A 43 -12.41 15.99 -12.18
N GLY A 44 -12.39 14.73 -11.79
CA GLY A 44 -12.40 13.59 -12.71
C GLY A 44 -13.82 13.09 -12.99
N ASN A 45 -13.92 11.83 -13.42
CA ASN A 45 -15.22 11.22 -13.70
C ASN A 45 -15.92 10.83 -12.38
N ARG A 46 -16.92 11.61 -11.99
CA ARG A 46 -17.68 11.45 -10.74
C ARG A 46 -18.83 10.44 -10.86
N LYS A 47 -19.10 9.96 -12.08
CA LYS A 47 -20.17 9.00 -12.39
C LYS A 47 -19.66 7.58 -12.49
N THR A 48 -18.39 7.43 -12.86
CA THR A 48 -17.79 6.12 -13.15
C THR A 48 -16.38 6.09 -12.57
N TRP A 49 -16.13 5.18 -11.63
CA TRP A 49 -14.82 4.97 -11.03
C TRP A 49 -14.78 3.67 -10.22
N THR A 50 -13.58 3.23 -9.88
CA THR A 50 -13.35 2.07 -9.02
C THR A 50 -12.34 2.41 -7.93
N LEU A 51 -12.64 2.00 -6.70
CA LEU A 51 -11.69 1.94 -5.59
C LEU A 51 -11.46 0.48 -5.22
N SER A 52 -10.20 0.08 -5.14
CA SER A 52 -9.79 -1.25 -4.66
C SER A 52 -8.74 -1.09 -3.58
N CYS A 53 -8.84 -1.85 -2.50
CA CYS A 53 -7.80 -1.88 -1.47
C CYS A 53 -7.86 -3.19 -0.67
N TRP A 54 -6.72 -3.59 -0.13
CA TRP A 54 -6.64 -4.59 0.92
C TRP A 54 -6.65 -3.92 2.28
N ILE A 55 -7.49 -4.39 3.18
CA ILE A 55 -7.62 -3.84 4.53
C ILE A 55 -7.63 -4.94 5.58
N LYS A 56 -6.96 -4.71 6.69
CA LYS A 56 -7.02 -5.52 7.89
C LYS A 56 -7.40 -4.63 9.05
N ARG A 57 -8.55 -4.89 9.65
CA ARG A 57 -9.08 -4.08 10.75
C ARG A 57 -8.29 -4.30 12.03
N GLY A 58 -7.97 -3.24 12.75
CA GLY A 58 -7.27 -3.29 14.05
C GLY A 58 -8.17 -3.03 15.25
N SER A 59 -9.36 -2.44 15.03
CA SER A 59 -10.38 -2.24 16.06
C SER A 59 -11.77 -2.41 15.48
N LEU A 60 -12.74 -2.68 16.35
CA LEU A 60 -14.14 -2.93 16.02
C LEU A 60 -15.04 -2.00 16.84
N GLY A 61 -16.32 -1.92 16.45
CA GLY A 61 -17.33 -1.23 17.22
C GLY A 61 -17.25 0.31 17.16
N SER A 62 -16.55 0.86 16.18
CA SER A 62 -16.42 2.32 15.97
C SER A 62 -16.49 2.67 14.49
N TYR A 63 -16.85 3.91 14.20
CA TYR A 63 -16.79 4.43 12.84
C TYR A 63 -15.34 4.53 12.37
N GLN A 64 -15.02 3.99 11.21
CA GLN A 64 -13.67 3.96 10.63
C GLN A 64 -13.73 4.18 9.13
N THR A 65 -13.25 5.32 8.68
CA THR A 65 -13.26 5.71 7.27
C THR A 65 -12.11 5.06 6.52
N ILE A 66 -12.42 4.48 5.37
CA ILE A 66 -11.44 3.94 4.42
C ILE A 66 -11.01 5.06 3.47
N PHE A 67 -11.98 5.70 2.82
CA PHE A 67 -11.76 6.76 1.85
C PHE A 67 -12.93 7.75 1.91
N ALA A 68 -12.64 9.04 1.94
CA ALA A 68 -13.65 10.08 1.95
C ALA A 68 -13.22 11.28 1.10
N GLN A 69 -14.21 11.95 0.51
CA GLN A 69 -14.06 13.31 0.03
C GLN A 69 -14.63 14.24 1.10
N LYS A 70 -13.81 15.17 1.57
CA LYS A 70 -14.20 16.16 2.58
C LYS A 70 -15.05 17.25 1.94
N ASP A 71 -16.29 17.38 2.40
CA ASP A 71 -17.19 18.47 2.00
C ASP A 71 -17.42 19.42 3.17
N SER A 72 -17.43 20.72 2.90
CA SER A 72 -17.72 21.76 3.88
C SER A 72 -19.19 21.74 4.37
N SER A 73 -20.09 21.09 3.61
CA SER A 73 -21.52 20.99 3.89
C SER A 73 -21.92 19.79 4.75
N SER A 74 -20.97 19.03 5.29
CA SER A 74 -21.19 17.77 6.01
C SER A 74 -21.77 16.61 5.19
N GLU A 75 -21.84 16.72 3.89
CA GLU A 75 -22.35 15.69 2.98
C GLU A 75 -21.23 14.99 2.20
N ASN A 76 -20.27 14.46 2.93
CA ASN A 76 -19.11 13.78 2.38
C ASN A 76 -19.50 12.60 1.50
N GLY A 77 -18.76 12.40 0.40
CA GLY A 77 -18.65 11.09 -0.22
C GLY A 77 -17.77 10.23 0.67
N GLU A 78 -18.25 9.08 1.17
CA GLU A 78 -17.51 8.34 2.19
C GLU A 78 -17.71 6.83 2.07
N ILE A 79 -16.62 6.09 2.25
CA ILE A 79 -16.58 4.63 2.39
C ILE A 79 -16.03 4.32 3.77
N TYR A 80 -16.79 3.61 4.60
CA TYR A 80 -16.45 3.43 5.99
C TYR A 80 -17.08 2.18 6.62
N PHE A 81 -16.52 1.71 7.72
CA PHE A 81 -17.18 0.79 8.64
C PHE A 81 -17.91 1.60 9.72
N ASP A 82 -19.15 1.23 10.02
CA ASP A 82 -19.91 1.82 11.12
C ASP A 82 -19.61 1.18 12.48
N ALA A 83 -20.24 1.69 13.53
CA ALA A 83 -20.11 1.15 14.90
C ALA A 83 -20.72 -0.26 15.07
N SER A 84 -21.45 -0.77 14.09
CA SER A 84 -21.98 -2.14 14.05
C SER A 84 -21.10 -3.09 13.23
N ASP A 85 -19.94 -2.61 12.73
CA ASP A 85 -18.99 -3.31 11.87
C ASP A 85 -19.54 -3.66 10.49
N VAL A 86 -20.50 -2.89 10.02
CA VAL A 86 -21.09 -2.96 8.69
C VAL A 86 -20.35 -2.01 7.77
N LEU A 87 -20.15 -2.39 6.52
CA LEU A 87 -19.50 -1.56 5.52
C LEU A 87 -20.52 -0.65 4.83
N TYR A 88 -20.28 0.64 4.88
CA TYR A 88 -21.10 1.69 4.27
C TYR A 88 -20.40 2.37 3.11
N TRP A 89 -21.19 2.76 2.12
CA TRP A 89 -20.75 3.61 1.01
C TRP A 89 -21.78 4.70 0.72
N HIS A 90 -21.42 5.94 1.02
CA HIS A 90 -22.20 7.14 0.77
C HIS A 90 -21.62 7.92 -0.40
N LEU A 91 -22.46 8.30 -1.38
CA LEU A 91 -22.01 9.05 -2.56
C LEU A 91 -21.82 10.55 -2.28
N GLY A 92 -22.45 11.11 -1.24
CA GLY A 92 -22.42 12.55 -0.93
C GLY A 92 -23.32 13.40 -1.83
N GLY A 93 -23.19 14.71 -1.74
CA GLY A 93 -23.81 15.65 -2.67
C GLY A 93 -25.30 15.97 -2.43
N GLY A 94 -25.77 16.02 -1.19
CA GLY A 94 -27.15 16.42 -0.84
C GLY A 94 -28.18 15.32 -0.99
N SER A 95 -27.77 14.16 -1.46
CA SER A 95 -28.65 13.00 -1.64
C SER A 95 -28.24 11.87 -0.71
N ASN A 96 -29.22 11.28 -0.05
CA ASN A 96 -28.99 10.21 0.91
C ASN A 96 -28.74 8.85 0.22
N TYR A 97 -27.93 8.83 -0.85
CA TYR A 97 -27.58 7.61 -1.57
C TYR A 97 -26.49 6.87 -0.81
N ARG A 98 -26.94 5.99 0.08
CA ARG A 98 -26.09 5.13 0.91
C ARG A 98 -26.41 3.69 0.68
N TRP A 99 -25.38 2.91 0.42
CA TRP A 99 -25.46 1.47 0.45
C TRP A 99 -24.65 0.94 1.64
N TYR A 100 -25.13 -0.14 2.21
CA TYR A 100 -24.47 -0.83 3.32
C TYR A 100 -24.64 -2.33 3.20
N THR A 101 -23.64 -3.06 3.66
CA THR A 101 -23.69 -4.51 3.70
C THR A 101 -24.52 -4.99 4.89
N THR A 102 -25.22 -6.11 4.77
CA THR A 102 -25.83 -6.78 5.94
C THR A 102 -24.77 -7.60 6.70
N PRO A 103 -23.83 -8.29 6.03
CA PRO A 103 -22.70 -8.94 6.70
C PRO A 103 -21.85 -7.95 7.49
N LYS A 104 -21.36 -8.43 8.64
CA LYS A 104 -20.49 -7.70 9.56
C LYS A 104 -19.06 -8.23 9.48
N TYR A 105 -18.10 -7.32 9.37
CA TYR A 105 -16.70 -7.66 9.17
C TYR A 105 -15.93 -7.54 10.50
N ARG A 106 -15.96 -8.60 11.32
CA ARG A 106 -15.48 -8.60 12.72
C ARG A 106 -14.23 -9.43 12.97
N ASP A 107 -13.57 -9.90 11.93
CA ASP A 107 -12.34 -10.64 12.07
C ASP A 107 -11.12 -9.70 11.90
N PRO A 108 -10.45 -9.30 13.01
CA PRO A 108 -9.24 -8.46 12.91
C PRO A 108 -7.99 -9.26 12.50
N SER A 109 -8.09 -10.58 12.39
CA SER A 109 -6.98 -11.42 11.92
C SER A 109 -6.94 -11.54 10.40
N ALA A 110 -8.09 -11.38 9.73
CA ALA A 110 -8.23 -11.55 8.29
C ALA A 110 -7.93 -10.26 7.50
N TRP A 111 -7.31 -10.42 6.35
CA TRP A 111 -7.28 -9.42 5.30
C TRP A 111 -8.56 -9.50 4.48
N LEU A 112 -9.12 -8.35 4.16
CA LEU A 112 -10.26 -8.18 3.27
C LEU A 112 -9.80 -7.44 2.02
N HIS A 113 -10.05 -7.99 0.85
CA HIS A 113 -9.96 -7.25 -0.40
C HIS A 113 -11.31 -6.61 -0.67
N LEU A 114 -11.36 -5.29 -0.72
CA LEU A 114 -12.57 -4.50 -0.95
C LEU A 114 -12.50 -3.83 -2.31
N VAL A 115 -13.57 -3.97 -3.11
CA VAL A 115 -13.71 -3.25 -4.37
C VAL A 115 -15.06 -2.54 -4.41
N PHE A 116 -15.02 -1.24 -4.68
CA PHE A 116 -16.17 -0.35 -4.84
C PHE A 116 -16.20 0.11 -6.28
N SER A 117 -17.22 -0.30 -7.02
CA SER A 117 -17.35 -0.01 -8.45
C SER A 117 -18.60 0.81 -8.71
N LEU A 118 -18.43 2.10 -9.00
CA LEU A 118 -19.50 3.04 -9.35
C LEU A 118 -19.69 3.10 -10.86
N ASP A 119 -20.93 3.04 -11.29
CA ASP A 119 -21.34 3.44 -12.64
C ASP A 119 -22.78 3.93 -12.61
N THR A 120 -22.95 5.25 -12.54
CA THR A 120 -24.26 5.93 -12.64
C THR A 120 -24.54 6.39 -14.06
N SER A 121 -23.60 6.19 -15.01
CA SER A 121 -23.78 6.63 -16.39
C SER A 121 -24.87 5.83 -17.09
N THR A 122 -25.62 6.50 -17.95
CA THR A 122 -26.61 5.80 -18.81
C THR A 122 -25.95 4.87 -19.82
N ALA A 123 -24.70 5.17 -20.18
CA ALA A 123 -23.91 4.33 -21.11
C ALA A 123 -23.49 2.99 -20.50
N GLY A 124 -23.32 2.92 -19.17
CA GLY A 124 -22.94 1.69 -18.47
C GLY A 124 -24.05 0.65 -18.36
N GLY A 125 -25.30 1.03 -18.62
CA GLY A 125 -26.44 0.11 -18.67
C GLY A 125 -26.79 -0.58 -17.35
N ARG A 126 -26.25 -0.14 -16.22
CA ARG A 126 -26.56 -0.71 -14.90
C ARG A 126 -27.97 -0.28 -14.44
N ALA A 127 -28.70 -1.20 -13.84
CA ALA A 127 -29.93 -0.86 -13.12
C ALA A 127 -29.61 0.09 -11.95
N VAL A 128 -30.54 0.97 -11.58
CA VAL A 128 -30.36 1.93 -10.47
C VAL A 128 -30.01 1.24 -9.14
N THR A 129 -30.52 0.03 -8.92
CA THR A 129 -30.19 -0.83 -7.76
C THR A 129 -28.79 -1.42 -7.81
N ASP A 130 -28.07 -1.22 -8.90
CA ASP A 130 -26.78 -1.88 -9.17
C ASP A 130 -25.68 -0.89 -9.63
N MET A 131 -25.98 0.39 -9.60
CA MET A 131 -25.02 1.45 -9.94
C MET A 131 -23.83 1.50 -8.99
N GLN A 132 -24.05 1.17 -7.71
CA GLN A 132 -23.01 0.97 -6.70
C GLN A 132 -22.83 -0.53 -6.48
N ARG A 133 -21.66 -1.07 -6.74
CA ARG A 133 -21.30 -2.47 -6.46
C ARG A 133 -20.20 -2.55 -5.45
N ILE A 134 -20.42 -3.33 -4.40
CA ILE A 134 -19.42 -3.64 -3.38
C ILE A 134 -19.03 -5.11 -3.55
N TYR A 135 -17.73 -5.35 -3.59
CA TYR A 135 -17.19 -6.70 -3.60
C TYR A 135 -16.26 -6.90 -2.40
N VAL A 136 -16.28 -8.09 -1.85
CA VAL A 136 -15.40 -8.51 -0.77
C VAL A 136 -14.76 -9.84 -1.15
N ASN A 137 -13.43 -9.89 -1.16
CA ASN A 137 -12.64 -11.07 -1.52
C ASN A 137 -13.09 -11.71 -2.85
N GLY A 138 -13.28 -10.88 -3.87
CA GLY A 138 -13.68 -11.32 -5.21
C GLY A 138 -15.19 -11.47 -5.42
N GLU A 139 -15.98 -11.59 -4.37
CA GLU A 139 -17.42 -11.87 -4.43
C GLU A 139 -18.26 -10.60 -4.31
N ILE A 140 -19.33 -10.49 -5.14
CA ILE A 140 -20.27 -9.38 -5.05
C ILE A 140 -21.15 -9.49 -3.79
N VAL A 141 -21.27 -8.39 -3.05
CA VAL A 141 -22.17 -8.34 -1.91
C VAL A 141 -23.62 -8.15 -2.41
N THR A 142 -24.42 -9.19 -2.33
CA THR A 142 -25.85 -9.18 -2.70
C THR A 142 -26.74 -8.89 -1.49
N ASP A 143 -26.33 -9.31 -0.29
CA ASP A 143 -27.04 -9.04 0.96
C ASP A 143 -26.68 -7.64 1.48
N LYS A 144 -27.42 -6.66 1.02
CA LYS A 144 -27.19 -5.24 1.23
C LYS A 144 -28.49 -4.46 1.34
N GLY A 145 -28.46 -3.37 2.10
CA GLY A 145 -29.51 -2.37 2.16
C GLY A 145 -29.13 -1.06 1.50
N SER A 146 -30.11 -0.20 1.28
CA SER A 146 -29.88 1.18 0.81
C SER A 146 -30.90 2.11 1.44
N THR A 147 -30.52 3.39 1.62
CA THR A 147 -31.47 4.45 1.98
C THR A 147 -32.21 4.96 0.75
N ALA A 148 -31.51 5.09 -0.36
CA ALA A 148 -32.04 5.41 -1.69
C ALA A 148 -31.02 4.94 -2.75
N ASN A 149 -31.51 4.64 -3.95
CA ASN A 149 -30.67 4.35 -5.11
C ASN A 149 -30.35 5.65 -5.86
N PRO A 150 -29.12 5.80 -6.39
CA PRO A 150 -28.78 6.97 -7.19
C PRO A 150 -29.58 7.02 -8.50
N VAL A 151 -29.84 8.23 -8.95
CA VAL A 151 -30.44 8.44 -10.29
C VAL A 151 -29.36 8.31 -11.37
N ALA A 152 -29.80 8.06 -12.60
CA ALA A 152 -28.90 8.03 -13.75
C ALA A 152 -28.10 9.34 -13.89
N ASN A 153 -26.85 9.22 -14.23
CA ASN A 153 -25.88 10.32 -14.34
C ASN A 153 -25.63 11.11 -13.04
N TYR A 154 -25.93 10.53 -11.90
CA TYR A 154 -25.60 11.17 -10.62
C TYR A 154 -24.08 11.32 -10.45
N GLU A 155 -23.68 12.52 -10.06
CA GLU A 155 -22.29 12.86 -9.75
C GLU A 155 -22.08 12.92 -8.24
N GLY A 156 -21.46 11.90 -7.68
CA GLY A 156 -21.10 11.85 -6.27
C GLY A 156 -20.00 12.86 -5.89
N ASN A 157 -19.62 12.89 -4.62
CA ASN A 157 -18.58 13.79 -4.13
C ASN A 157 -17.17 13.25 -4.33
N ILE A 158 -16.98 11.94 -4.36
CA ILE A 158 -15.66 11.34 -4.69
C ILE A 158 -15.27 11.75 -6.13
N ASN A 159 -14.00 12.09 -6.30
CA ASN A 159 -13.38 12.57 -7.54
C ASN A 159 -13.71 14.03 -7.92
N LYS A 160 -14.15 14.86 -6.96
CA LYS A 160 -14.16 16.33 -7.07
C LYS A 160 -12.74 16.91 -7.00
N ALA A 161 -12.58 18.17 -7.45
CA ALA A 161 -11.36 18.97 -7.23
C ALA A 161 -11.32 19.54 -5.80
N GLU A 162 -11.51 18.69 -4.82
CA GLU A 162 -11.54 19.01 -3.40
C GLU A 162 -10.73 17.97 -2.62
N GLN A 163 -10.44 18.23 -1.35
CA GLN A 163 -9.62 17.33 -0.54
C GLN A 163 -10.30 15.97 -0.35
N HIS A 164 -9.55 14.93 -0.62
CA HIS A 164 -9.87 13.54 -0.28
C HIS A 164 -8.97 13.04 0.82
N GLU A 165 -9.46 12.11 1.63
CA GLU A 165 -8.75 11.54 2.76
C GLU A 165 -8.82 10.01 2.75
N ILE A 166 -7.72 9.38 3.15
CA ILE A 166 -7.59 7.95 3.34
C ILE A 166 -7.35 7.72 4.83
N GLY A 167 -8.22 6.93 5.45
CA GLY A 167 -8.12 6.62 6.87
C GLY A 167 -8.69 7.69 7.81
N SER A 168 -9.37 8.69 7.28
CA SER A 168 -10.13 9.71 8.03
C SER A 168 -11.32 10.20 7.22
N ARG A 169 -12.35 10.68 7.90
CA ARG A 169 -13.51 11.31 7.25
C ARG A 169 -13.22 12.75 6.82
N ASP A 170 -12.55 13.54 7.69
CA ASP A 170 -12.41 14.98 7.54
C ASP A 170 -11.16 15.55 8.26
N GLY A 171 -10.17 14.69 8.55
CA GLY A 171 -8.97 15.03 9.31
C GLY A 171 -9.19 15.17 10.81
N THR A 172 -10.43 14.96 11.27
CA THR A 172 -10.79 15.12 12.70
C THR A 172 -11.65 14.00 13.27
N HIS A 173 -12.30 13.19 12.39
CA HIS A 173 -13.23 12.15 12.81
C HIS A 173 -13.01 10.81 12.08
N ASN A 174 -13.56 9.75 12.67
CA ASN A 174 -13.69 8.41 12.08
C ASN A 174 -12.37 7.82 11.58
N PHE A 175 -11.30 8.03 12.36
CA PHE A 175 -9.98 7.53 11.97
C PHE A 175 -9.92 6.01 11.91
N LEU A 176 -9.27 5.51 10.86
CA LEU A 176 -9.01 4.09 10.68
C LEU A 176 -8.00 3.59 11.72
N THR A 177 -8.26 2.41 12.28
CA THR A 177 -7.30 1.63 13.05
C THR A 177 -7.12 0.28 12.36
N GLY A 178 -5.91 0.00 11.89
CA GLY A 178 -5.63 -1.23 11.14
C GLY A 178 -4.51 -1.06 10.13
N HIS A 179 -4.53 -1.88 9.11
CA HIS A 179 -3.56 -1.86 8.03
C HIS A 179 -4.25 -1.76 6.68
N MET A 180 -3.63 -1.08 5.74
CA MET A 180 -4.07 -0.99 4.36
C MET A 180 -2.91 -1.30 3.42
N ALA A 181 -3.19 -2.00 2.34
CA ALA A 181 -2.23 -2.35 1.30
C ALA A 181 -2.87 -2.23 -0.08
N GLU A 182 -2.06 -2.03 -1.10
CA GLU A 182 -2.47 -2.07 -2.51
C GLU A 182 -3.74 -1.25 -2.79
N MET A 183 -3.71 0.05 -2.53
CA MET A 183 -4.86 0.91 -2.82
C MET A 183 -4.79 1.44 -4.25
N HIS A 184 -5.81 1.14 -5.03
CA HIS A 184 -6.00 1.60 -6.40
C HIS A 184 -7.25 2.45 -6.49
N PHE A 185 -7.14 3.65 -7.06
CA PHE A 185 -8.27 4.44 -7.49
C PHE A 185 -8.24 4.58 -9.01
N ILE A 186 -9.27 4.12 -9.69
CA ILE A 186 -9.37 4.13 -11.15
C ILE A 186 -10.43 5.15 -11.55
N ASP A 187 -10.00 6.22 -12.21
CA ASP A 187 -10.87 7.28 -12.69
C ASP A 187 -11.44 6.93 -14.07
N GLY A 188 -12.75 7.00 -14.22
CA GLY A 188 -13.45 6.83 -15.48
C GLY A 188 -13.83 5.39 -15.86
N THR A 189 -13.48 4.38 -15.04
CA THR A 189 -13.78 2.98 -15.35
C THR A 189 -14.34 2.23 -14.14
N ALA A 190 -15.47 1.53 -14.36
CA ALA A 190 -16.11 0.67 -13.36
C ALA A 190 -15.65 -0.79 -13.56
N LEU A 191 -14.64 -1.19 -12.82
CA LEU A 191 -14.02 -2.52 -12.89
C LEU A 191 -14.66 -3.52 -11.94
N THR A 192 -14.33 -4.80 -12.15
CA THR A 192 -14.64 -5.92 -11.26
C THR A 192 -13.41 -6.33 -10.45
N PRO A 193 -13.55 -7.12 -9.37
CA PRO A 193 -12.41 -7.53 -8.55
C PRO A 193 -11.35 -8.33 -9.31
N THR A 194 -11.71 -8.98 -10.41
CA THR A 194 -10.77 -9.74 -11.24
C THR A 194 -9.68 -8.90 -11.92
N SER A 195 -9.80 -7.55 -11.86
CA SER A 195 -8.73 -6.63 -12.27
C SER A 195 -7.62 -6.52 -11.23
N PHE A 196 -7.87 -6.90 -9.97
CA PHE A 196 -6.98 -6.70 -8.83
C PHE A 196 -6.67 -7.97 -8.05
N GLY A 197 -7.37 -9.06 -8.37
CA GLY A 197 -7.20 -10.34 -7.70
C GLY A 197 -7.74 -11.49 -8.52
N GLU A 198 -7.39 -12.69 -8.13
CA GLU A 198 -7.84 -13.94 -8.72
C GLU A 198 -8.07 -15.01 -7.67
N THR A 199 -8.82 -16.06 -8.02
CA THR A 199 -8.96 -17.24 -7.16
C THR A 199 -7.73 -18.12 -7.36
N GLY A 200 -7.06 -18.45 -6.27
CA GLY A 200 -5.91 -19.35 -6.26
C GLY A 200 -6.31 -20.83 -6.36
N ASP A 201 -5.31 -21.70 -6.41
CA ASP A 201 -5.47 -23.14 -6.64
C ASP A 201 -6.26 -23.85 -5.54
N TYR A 202 -6.33 -23.25 -4.35
CA TYR A 202 -7.05 -23.80 -3.19
C TYR A 202 -8.36 -23.05 -2.90
N GLY A 203 -8.80 -22.20 -3.82
CA GLY A 203 -10.02 -21.40 -3.68
C GLY A 203 -9.85 -20.12 -2.86
N GLU A 204 -8.65 -19.80 -2.43
CA GLU A 204 -8.35 -18.54 -1.75
C GLU A 204 -8.37 -17.38 -2.76
N TRP A 205 -8.79 -16.20 -2.30
CA TRP A 205 -8.69 -14.97 -3.06
C TRP A 205 -7.31 -14.33 -2.84
N LYS A 206 -6.56 -14.14 -3.90
CA LYS A 206 -5.19 -13.60 -3.87
C LYS A 206 -5.02 -12.38 -4.79
N PRO A 207 -4.07 -11.48 -4.48
CA PRO A 207 -3.83 -10.29 -5.30
C PRO A 207 -3.17 -10.63 -6.64
N ILE A 208 -3.41 -9.76 -7.63
CA ILE A 208 -2.66 -9.69 -8.88
C ILE A 208 -2.26 -8.25 -9.16
N ALA A 209 -1.22 -8.03 -9.95
CA ALA A 209 -0.83 -6.70 -10.39
C ALA A 209 -1.89 -6.12 -11.34
N TYR A 210 -2.37 -4.91 -11.04
CA TYR A 210 -3.25 -4.19 -11.97
C TYR A 210 -2.44 -3.67 -13.15
N SER A 211 -2.89 -3.97 -14.37
CA SER A 211 -2.21 -3.61 -15.62
C SER A 211 -2.97 -2.58 -16.47
N GLY A 212 -4.11 -2.08 -15.99
CA GLY A 212 -4.94 -1.12 -16.71
C GLY A 212 -4.51 0.34 -16.51
N SER A 213 -5.22 1.26 -17.18
CA SER A 213 -5.04 2.70 -17.01
C SER A 213 -5.73 3.21 -15.74
N TYR A 214 -5.08 4.14 -15.05
CA TYR A 214 -5.64 4.80 -13.86
C TYR A 214 -6.59 5.97 -14.18
N GLY A 215 -6.57 6.50 -15.40
CA GLY A 215 -7.32 7.70 -15.77
C GLY A 215 -6.66 8.99 -15.26
N THR A 216 -7.42 10.11 -15.27
CA THR A 216 -6.86 11.45 -15.00
C THR A 216 -6.47 11.64 -13.53
N ASN A 217 -7.36 11.31 -12.61
CA ASN A 217 -7.15 11.44 -11.17
C ASN A 217 -6.87 10.11 -10.48
N GLY A 218 -6.75 9.03 -11.25
CA GLY A 218 -6.48 7.72 -10.68
C GLY A 218 -5.05 7.62 -10.12
N PHE A 219 -4.89 6.77 -9.11
CA PHE A 219 -3.61 6.57 -8.43
C PHE A 219 -3.45 5.13 -7.92
N TYR A 220 -2.21 4.79 -7.65
CA TYR A 220 -1.82 3.56 -6.97
C TYR A 220 -0.95 3.87 -5.77
N LEU A 221 -1.32 3.32 -4.61
CA LEU A 221 -0.54 3.37 -3.38
C LEU A 221 -0.18 1.95 -2.95
N PRO A 222 1.02 1.47 -3.26
CA PRO A 222 1.49 0.16 -2.82
C PRO A 222 1.72 0.12 -1.32
N PHE A 223 1.84 1.28 -0.65
CA PHE A 223 2.28 1.41 0.73
C PHE A 223 3.60 0.70 1.01
N LYS A 224 4.39 0.53 -0.04
CA LYS A 224 5.71 -0.06 0.01
C LYS A 224 6.72 1.02 0.35
N GLN A 225 7.44 0.81 1.44
CA GLN A 225 8.59 1.64 1.77
C GLN A 225 9.83 0.92 1.27
N ASP A 226 10.62 1.62 0.48
CA ASP A 226 11.96 1.18 0.16
C ASP A 226 12.86 1.46 1.38
N TYR A 227 13.29 0.39 2.05
CA TYR A 227 14.23 0.49 3.17
C TYR A 227 15.68 0.45 2.70
N THR A 228 15.92 0.35 1.40
CA THR A 228 17.27 0.46 0.88
C THR A 228 17.73 1.90 1.09
N VAL A 229 18.73 2.08 1.93
CA VAL A 229 19.45 3.35 2.01
C VAL A 229 20.29 3.41 0.73
N GLU A 230 19.82 4.23 -0.22
CA GLU A 230 20.53 4.37 -1.48
C GLU A 230 22.00 4.74 -1.22
N GLY A 231 22.90 3.94 -1.76
CA GLY A 231 24.33 4.12 -1.58
C GLY A 231 24.92 3.58 -0.27
N PHE A 232 24.18 2.80 0.53
CA PHE A 232 24.71 2.07 1.68
C PHE A 232 24.25 0.60 1.68
N SER A 233 25.20 -0.33 1.77
CA SER A 233 24.92 -1.77 1.86
C SER A 233 25.90 -2.48 2.81
N THR A 234 25.45 -3.55 3.42
CA THR A 234 26.31 -4.42 4.26
C THR A 234 26.27 -5.84 3.75
N VAL A 235 27.44 -6.39 3.47
CA VAL A 235 27.60 -7.75 2.95
C VAL A 235 28.50 -8.55 3.88
N THR A 236 28.15 -9.80 4.16
CA THR A 236 29.03 -10.73 4.87
C THR A 236 29.49 -11.82 3.93
N TYR A 237 30.79 -12.13 3.97
CA TYR A 237 31.35 -13.15 3.12
C TYR A 237 32.38 -14.02 3.87
N LYS A 238 32.67 -15.20 3.34
CA LYS A 238 33.73 -16.07 3.81
C LYS A 238 34.94 -15.95 2.87
N GLY A 239 36.08 -15.53 3.41
CA GLY A 239 37.31 -15.49 2.64
C GLY A 239 37.76 -16.91 2.21
N ASN A 240 38.25 -17.02 1.00
CA ASN A 240 38.73 -18.28 0.39
C ASN A 240 40.27 -18.35 0.30
N GLY A 241 40.97 -17.35 0.84
CA GLY A 241 42.43 -17.25 0.76
C GLY A 241 42.97 -16.72 -0.57
N GLY A 242 42.11 -16.46 -1.53
CA GLY A 242 42.42 -15.89 -2.85
C GLY A 242 41.63 -14.62 -3.18
N THR A 243 41.73 -14.19 -4.42
CA THR A 243 40.90 -13.09 -4.94
C THR A 243 39.49 -13.62 -5.22
N GLN A 244 38.48 -12.93 -4.72
CA GLN A 244 37.10 -13.24 -4.98
C GLN A 244 36.27 -11.95 -5.20
N TYR A 245 35.21 -12.06 -5.96
CA TYR A 245 34.25 -10.99 -6.15
C TYR A 245 33.23 -11.02 -5.00
N ILE A 246 32.96 -9.84 -4.42
CA ILE A 246 31.96 -9.67 -3.36
C ILE A 246 30.87 -8.77 -3.92
N GLY A 247 29.78 -9.38 -4.39
CA GLY A 247 28.59 -8.71 -4.90
C GLY A 247 27.48 -8.59 -3.85
N GLY A 248 26.28 -8.18 -4.30
CA GLY A 248 25.10 -8.01 -3.47
C GLY A 248 25.05 -6.67 -2.77
N THR A 249 25.78 -5.69 -3.24
CA THR A 249 25.73 -4.31 -2.75
C THR A 249 24.61 -3.52 -3.42
N GLY A 250 24.24 -3.84 -4.66
CA GLY A 250 23.27 -3.15 -5.49
C GLY A 250 23.76 -1.84 -6.12
N PHE A 251 25.02 -1.50 -5.92
CA PHE A 251 25.66 -0.31 -6.49
C PHE A 251 27.18 -0.44 -6.46
N SER A 252 27.88 0.40 -7.24
CA SER A 252 29.33 0.54 -7.18
C SER A 252 29.73 1.37 -5.95
N PRO A 253 30.40 0.80 -4.94
CA PRO A 253 30.71 1.53 -3.72
C PRO A 253 31.87 2.51 -3.92
N ASN A 254 31.73 3.74 -3.42
CA ASN A 254 32.81 4.73 -3.35
C ASN A 254 33.65 4.62 -2.07
N LEU A 255 33.11 3.98 -1.04
CA LEU A 255 33.77 3.71 0.23
C LEU A 255 33.53 2.26 0.65
N VAL A 256 34.56 1.54 1.00
CA VAL A 256 34.47 0.19 1.57
C VAL A 256 35.08 0.17 2.95
N TRP A 257 34.28 -0.26 3.93
CA TRP A 257 34.71 -0.50 5.30
C TRP A 257 34.71 -2.02 5.57
N ALA A 258 35.86 -2.61 5.70
CA ALA A 258 36.02 -4.05 5.88
C ALA A 258 36.55 -4.42 7.27
N LYS A 259 35.97 -5.46 7.89
CA LYS A 259 36.36 -5.97 9.21
C LYS A 259 36.26 -7.49 9.29
N TYR A 260 37.24 -8.13 9.94
CA TYR A 260 37.12 -9.53 10.36
C TYR A 260 36.05 -9.68 11.45
N ARG A 261 35.20 -10.69 11.31
CA ARG A 261 34.18 -11.03 12.33
C ARG A 261 34.67 -12.08 13.34
N ASN A 262 35.59 -12.94 12.95
CA ASN A 262 36.04 -14.11 13.69
C ASN A 262 37.50 -14.02 14.17
N ALA A 263 38.14 -12.87 14.00
CA ALA A 263 39.50 -12.63 14.44
C ALA A 263 39.69 -11.16 14.85
N SER A 264 40.72 -10.91 15.68
CA SER A 264 41.19 -9.55 15.96
C SER A 264 41.87 -8.97 14.72
N GLY A 265 41.63 -7.72 14.43
CA GLY A 265 42.25 -7.02 13.32
C GLY A 265 41.70 -5.59 13.20
N ASN A 266 42.47 -4.75 12.57
CA ASN A 266 42.05 -3.35 12.33
C ASN A 266 40.90 -3.29 11.35
N HIS A 267 40.12 -2.21 11.44
CA HIS A 267 39.05 -1.91 10.52
C HIS A 267 39.63 -1.16 9.32
N SER A 268 39.59 -1.79 8.16
CA SER A 268 40.18 -1.22 6.93
C SER A 268 39.15 -0.35 6.18
N LEU A 269 39.56 0.85 5.84
CA LEU A 269 38.83 1.79 5.02
C LEU A 269 39.53 1.99 3.66
N PHE A 270 38.79 1.86 2.60
CA PHE A 270 39.22 2.13 1.22
C PHE A 270 38.22 3.05 0.55
N ASP A 271 38.66 3.93 -0.32
CA ASP A 271 37.79 4.76 -1.15
C ASP A 271 38.34 4.97 -2.55
N THR A 272 37.46 5.39 -3.45
CA THR A 272 37.79 5.59 -4.86
C THR A 272 38.77 6.77 -5.11
N ILE A 273 38.83 7.73 -4.19
CA ILE A 273 39.71 8.91 -4.31
C ILE A 273 41.15 8.51 -4.07
N ARG A 274 41.44 7.69 -3.06
CA ARG A 274 42.78 7.18 -2.73
C ARG A 274 43.15 5.97 -3.57
N GLY A 275 42.17 5.23 -4.04
CA GLY A 275 42.36 4.00 -4.82
C GLY A 275 42.31 2.72 -3.96
N ALA A 276 41.96 1.60 -4.60
CA ALA A 276 41.66 0.33 -3.97
C ALA A 276 42.79 -0.23 -3.09
N THR A 277 44.03 0.07 -3.39
CA THR A 277 45.21 -0.43 -2.61
C THR A 277 45.61 0.50 -1.46
N LYS A 278 45.00 1.67 -1.34
CA LYS A 278 45.30 2.63 -0.26
C LYS A 278 44.35 2.46 0.90
N ARG A 279 44.94 2.18 2.06
CA ARG A 279 44.19 1.78 3.25
C ARG A 279 44.42 2.72 4.43
N LEU A 280 43.36 3.10 5.10
CA LEU A 280 43.34 3.67 6.44
C LEU A 280 42.72 2.68 7.44
N TYR A 281 42.98 2.89 8.71
CA TYR A 281 42.29 2.19 9.80
C TYR A 281 41.40 3.15 10.57
N SER A 282 40.13 2.83 10.71
CA SER A 282 39.19 3.67 11.48
C SER A 282 39.37 3.52 13.01
N ASN A 283 40.11 2.52 13.46
CA ASN A 283 40.33 2.19 14.86
C ASN A 283 41.79 2.33 15.30
N ALA A 284 42.65 2.97 14.51
CA ALA A 284 44.04 3.21 14.81
C ALA A 284 44.46 4.58 14.26
N THR A 285 45.61 5.09 14.77
CA THR A 285 46.18 6.38 14.38
C THR A 285 47.29 6.25 13.31
N ASP A 286 47.38 5.07 12.70
CA ASP A 286 48.40 4.78 11.69
C ASP A 286 48.16 5.65 10.44
N ALA A 287 49.25 6.06 9.80
CA ALA A 287 49.23 6.73 8.53
C ALA A 287 48.69 5.81 7.41
N GLU A 288 48.25 6.42 6.30
CA GLU A 288 47.88 5.66 5.09
C GLU A 288 48.97 4.70 4.69
N ASN A 289 48.62 3.47 4.37
CA ASN A 289 49.52 2.48 3.85
C ASN A 289 49.02 1.84 2.54
N THR A 290 49.97 1.32 1.76
CA THR A 290 49.66 0.59 0.54
C THR A 290 49.59 -0.92 0.85
N HIS A 291 48.43 -1.53 0.56
CA HIS A 291 48.26 -2.97 0.79
C HIS A 291 47.53 -3.62 -0.41
N THR A 292 48.30 -4.30 -1.23
CA THR A 292 47.82 -4.93 -2.48
C THR A 292 47.06 -6.24 -2.29
N GLY A 293 47.07 -6.79 -1.08
CA GLY A 293 46.40 -8.06 -0.74
C GLY A 293 44.95 -7.99 -0.27
N THR A 294 44.35 -6.77 -0.23
CA THR A 294 43.00 -6.59 0.28
C THR A 294 42.05 -6.23 -0.87
N LEU A 295 41.54 -5.00 -0.92
CA LEU A 295 40.68 -4.57 -1.99
C LEU A 295 41.44 -4.43 -3.31
N LYS A 296 40.88 -4.94 -4.41
CA LYS A 296 41.49 -4.92 -5.73
C LYS A 296 40.89 -3.83 -6.64
N SER A 297 39.60 -3.70 -6.59
CA SER A 297 38.81 -2.76 -7.43
C SER A 297 37.51 -2.39 -6.76
N PHE A 298 36.89 -1.32 -7.24
CA PHE A 298 35.56 -0.89 -6.94
C PHE A 298 34.71 -1.13 -8.20
N ASP A 299 34.01 -2.25 -8.23
CA ASP A 299 33.23 -2.64 -9.40
C ASP A 299 31.73 -2.45 -9.13
N SER A 300 30.94 -2.34 -10.17
CA SER A 300 29.46 -2.39 -10.08
C SER A 300 28.99 -3.84 -9.92
N ASP A 301 27.89 -4.05 -9.22
CA ASP A 301 27.17 -5.32 -9.19
C ASP A 301 26.62 -5.69 -10.57
#